data_27eafd7c4c9a1e3f3e6521037de36b4f
#
_entry.id   27eafd7c4c9a1e3f3e6521037de36b4f
#
_cell.length_a   1.000
_cell.length_b   1.000
_cell.length_c   1.000
_cell.angle_alpha   90.00
_cell.angle_beta   90.00
_cell.angle_gamma   90.00
#
_symmetry.space_group_name_H-M   'P 1'
#
loop_
_entity.id
_entity.type
_entity.pdbx_description
1 polymer ?
#
loop_
_entity_poly.entity_id
_entity_poly.type
_entity_poly.pdbx_seq_one_letter_code
_entity_poly.pdbx_strand_id
1 'polypeptide(L)'
;MTIVLDVSAAIQIVLQKERKDYFESLVKKASWVIAPELYISETTNVLWKYYKNKILTHDECLQYLEDGLGLINDFFTEKEMWKEVLGESIKNDHS
;
A
#
# COMPACT_ATOMS: atom_id res chain seq x y z
N MET A 1 10.47 12.95 1.59
CA MET A 1 10.28 12.05 0.43
C MET A 1 8.87 11.50 0.44
N THR A 2 8.19 11.59 -0.67
CA THR A 2 6.86 11.00 -0.84
C THR A 2 7.01 9.63 -1.50
N ILE A 3 6.31 8.64 -0.98
CA ILE A 3 6.31 7.31 -1.60
C ILE A 3 4.87 6.87 -1.89
N VAL A 4 4.73 6.08 -2.95
CA VAL A 4 3.48 5.38 -3.25
C VAL A 4 3.67 3.93 -2.80
N LEU A 5 2.87 3.51 -1.83
CA LEU A 5 2.98 2.16 -1.29
C LEU A 5 1.98 1.24 -1.99
N ASP A 6 2.47 0.14 -2.54
CA ASP A 6 1.60 -0.86 -3.13
C ASP A 6 1.24 -1.95 -2.11
N VAL A 7 0.24 -2.76 -2.47
CA VAL A 7 -0.28 -3.80 -1.59
C VAL A 7 0.78 -4.84 -1.26
N SER A 8 1.61 -5.22 -2.23
CA SER A 8 2.62 -6.26 -1.98
C SER A 8 3.65 -5.82 -0.94
N ALA A 9 4.07 -4.56 -0.98
CA ALA A 9 4.96 -4.02 0.03
C ALA A 9 4.30 -3.92 1.40
N ALA A 10 3.05 -3.48 1.45
CA ALA A 10 2.29 -3.42 2.70
C ALA A 10 2.13 -4.80 3.34
N ILE A 11 1.84 -5.82 2.55
CA ILE A 11 1.70 -7.19 3.05
C ILE A 11 3.03 -7.71 3.61
N GLN A 12 4.16 -7.37 2.99
CA GLN A 12 5.47 -7.72 3.55
C GLN A 12 5.64 -7.15 4.95
N ILE A 13 5.21 -5.92 5.15
CA ILE A 13 5.33 -5.23 6.45
C ILE A 13 4.37 -5.83 7.47
N VAL A 14 3.08 -5.87 7.18
CA VAL A 14 2.07 -6.26 8.18
C VAL A 14 2.13 -7.74 8.55
N LEU A 15 2.47 -8.61 7.60
CA LEU A 15 2.62 -10.04 7.87
C LEU A 15 4.05 -10.42 8.24
N GLN A 16 4.94 -9.44 8.36
CA GLN A 16 6.33 -9.63 8.77
C GLN A 16 7.07 -10.68 7.93
N LYS A 17 6.97 -10.50 6.61
CA LYS A 17 7.61 -11.39 5.65
C LYS A 17 9.09 -11.02 5.43
N GLU A 18 9.75 -11.74 4.52
CA GLU A 18 11.20 -11.64 4.30
C GLU A 18 11.70 -10.22 4.01
N ARG A 19 10.94 -9.44 3.26
CA ARG A 19 11.33 -8.08 2.85
C ARG A 19 10.78 -6.98 3.75
N LYS A 20 10.26 -7.35 4.91
CA LYS A 20 9.67 -6.41 5.86
C LYS A 20 10.62 -5.25 6.19
N ASP A 21 11.85 -5.55 6.55
CA ASP A 21 12.80 -4.53 7.01
C ASP A 21 13.11 -3.51 5.90
N TYR A 22 13.23 -3.97 4.68
CA TYR A 22 13.47 -3.10 3.54
C TYR A 22 12.32 -2.11 3.35
N PHE A 23 11.09 -2.61 3.24
CA PHE A 23 9.92 -1.77 3.02
C PHE A 23 9.60 -0.89 4.22
N GLU A 24 9.75 -1.42 5.42
CA GLU A 24 9.52 -0.66 6.65
C GLU A 24 10.49 0.52 6.76
N SER A 25 11.75 0.32 6.37
CA SER A 25 12.72 1.41 6.36
C SER A 25 12.35 2.51 5.38
N LEU A 26 11.81 2.16 4.22
CA LEU A 26 11.33 3.14 3.24
C LEU A 26 10.17 3.95 3.79
N VAL A 27 9.22 3.30 4.43
CA VAL A 27 8.07 3.97 5.05
C VAL A 27 8.52 4.93 6.14
N LYS A 28 9.44 4.51 6.98
CA LYS A 28 9.97 5.34 8.08
C LYS A 28 10.68 6.59 7.56
N LYS A 29 11.34 6.51 6.44
CA LYS A 29 12.05 7.65 5.84
C LYS A 29 11.13 8.59 5.08
N ALA A 30 9.94 8.12 4.69
CA ALA A 30 9.00 8.92 3.94
C ALA A 30 8.36 10.00 4.80
N SER A 31 8.24 11.20 4.25
CA SER A 31 7.48 12.27 4.87
C SER A 31 5.97 12.14 4.57
N TRP A 32 5.64 11.44 3.50
CA TRP A 32 4.26 11.26 3.07
C TRP A 32 4.13 9.94 2.34
N VAL A 33 3.23 9.09 2.82
CA VAL A 33 2.94 7.77 2.22
C VAL A 33 1.54 7.81 1.65
N ILE A 34 1.42 7.57 0.35
CA ILE A 34 0.15 7.60 -0.36
C ILE A 34 -0.11 6.27 -1.07
N ALA A 35 -1.36 5.99 -1.34
CA ALA A 35 -1.77 4.80 -2.07
C ALA A 35 -3.03 5.09 -2.89
N PRO A 36 -3.24 4.36 -4.00
CA PRO A 36 -4.50 4.46 -4.73
C PRO A 36 -5.65 3.90 -3.89
N GLU A 37 -6.86 4.37 -4.13
CA GLU A 37 -8.05 3.88 -3.41
C GLU A 37 -8.24 2.37 -3.53
N LEU A 38 -7.82 1.78 -4.65
CA LEU A 38 -7.86 0.34 -4.85
C LEU A 38 -7.01 -0.43 -3.84
N TYR A 39 -6.07 0.24 -3.18
CA TYR A 39 -5.25 -0.37 -2.12
C TYR A 39 -6.13 -1.02 -1.04
N ILE A 40 -7.24 -0.40 -0.69
CA ILE A 40 -8.14 -0.91 0.35
C ILE A 40 -8.75 -2.24 -0.06
N SER A 41 -9.35 -2.31 -1.25
CA SER A 41 -9.97 -3.54 -1.73
C SER A 41 -8.94 -4.62 -2.06
N GLU A 42 -7.79 -4.26 -2.60
CA GLU A 42 -6.74 -5.21 -2.90
C GLU A 42 -6.13 -5.82 -1.64
N THR A 43 -5.87 -5.00 -0.62
CA THR A 43 -5.39 -5.50 0.68
C THR A 43 -6.42 -6.43 1.31
N THR A 44 -7.69 -6.05 1.27
CA THR A 44 -8.78 -6.87 1.77
C THR A 44 -8.82 -8.22 1.06
N ASN A 45 -8.67 -8.21 -0.26
CA ASN A 45 -8.69 -9.45 -1.05
C ASN A 45 -7.51 -10.37 -0.71
N VAL A 46 -6.33 -9.83 -0.52
CA VAL A 46 -5.16 -10.62 -0.14
C VAL A 46 -5.39 -11.28 1.22
N LEU A 47 -5.84 -10.52 2.20
CA LEU A 47 -6.10 -11.05 3.55
C LEU A 47 -7.25 -12.06 3.54
N TRP A 48 -8.27 -11.82 2.73
CA TRP A 48 -9.38 -12.77 2.54
C TRP A 48 -8.88 -14.13 2.05
N LYS A 49 -7.93 -14.15 1.12
CA LYS A 49 -7.34 -15.40 0.65
C LYS A 49 -6.59 -16.13 1.75
N TYR A 50 -5.85 -15.42 2.60
CA TYR A 50 -5.18 -16.03 3.75
C TYR A 50 -6.19 -16.62 4.73
N TYR A 51 -7.28 -15.92 4.99
CA TYR A 51 -8.36 -16.42 5.84
C TYR A 51 -9.00 -17.66 5.23
N LYS A 52 -9.34 -17.61 3.95
CA LYS A 52 -9.98 -18.71 3.23
C LYS A 52 -9.11 -19.96 3.24
N ASN A 53 -7.79 -19.81 3.19
CA ASN A 53 -6.84 -20.91 3.24
C ASN A 53 -6.44 -21.29 4.67
N LYS A 54 -7.14 -20.77 5.66
CA LYS A 54 -6.95 -21.08 7.09
C LYS A 54 -5.56 -20.72 7.61
N ILE A 55 -4.89 -19.78 6.98
CA ILE A 55 -3.58 -19.28 7.41
C ILE A 55 -3.76 -18.22 8.50
N LEU A 56 -4.81 -17.39 8.38
CA LEU A 56 -5.14 -16.35 9.34
C LEU A 56 -6.57 -16.54 9.82
N THR A 57 -6.81 -16.15 11.07
CA THR A 57 -8.17 -16.09 11.62
C THR A 57 -8.87 -14.81 11.11
N HIS A 58 -10.18 -14.75 11.30
CA HIS A 58 -10.97 -13.56 10.95
C HIS A 58 -10.45 -12.34 11.70
N ASP A 59 -10.20 -12.47 13.01
CA ASP A 59 -9.73 -11.36 13.83
C ASP A 59 -8.34 -10.89 13.41
N GLU A 60 -7.46 -11.83 13.06
CA GLU A 60 -6.14 -11.49 12.54
C GLU A 60 -6.25 -10.72 11.22
N CYS A 61 -7.15 -11.12 10.34
CA CYS A 61 -7.37 -10.40 9.07
C CYS A 61 -7.82 -8.97 9.32
N LEU A 62 -8.75 -8.76 10.25
CA LEU A 62 -9.21 -7.41 10.59
C LEU A 62 -8.07 -6.56 11.14
N GLN A 63 -7.26 -7.14 12.02
CA GLN A 63 -6.12 -6.43 12.60
C GLN A 63 -5.09 -6.06 11.53
N TYR A 64 -4.74 -6.99 10.66
CA TYR A 64 -3.76 -6.73 9.61
C TYR A 64 -4.28 -5.74 8.56
N LEU A 65 -5.59 -5.77 8.29
CA LEU A 65 -6.20 -4.76 7.42
C LEU A 65 -6.06 -3.37 8.03
N GLU A 66 -6.38 -3.25 9.31
CA GLU A 66 -6.25 -1.99 10.04
C GLU A 66 -4.80 -1.51 10.04
N ASP A 67 -3.85 -2.42 10.30
CA ASP A 67 -2.42 -2.09 10.26
C ASP A 67 -1.98 -1.63 8.87
N GLY A 68 -2.45 -2.31 7.83
CA GLY A 68 -2.13 -1.95 6.44
C GLY A 68 -2.70 -0.60 6.04
N LEU A 69 -3.91 -0.29 6.46
CA LEU A 69 -4.51 1.03 6.21
C LEU A 69 -3.78 2.12 7.00
N GLY A 70 -3.31 1.80 8.20
CA GLY A 70 -2.57 2.72 9.04
C GLY A 70 -1.21 3.14 8.47
N LEU A 71 -0.67 2.41 7.51
CA LEU A 71 0.58 2.79 6.85
C LEU A 71 0.42 3.98 5.91
N ILE A 72 -0.81 4.26 5.48
CA ILE A 72 -1.10 5.22 4.43
C ILE A 72 -1.56 6.55 5.04
N ASN A 73 -0.93 7.64 4.65
CA ASN A 73 -1.36 8.98 5.06
C ASN A 73 -2.56 9.46 4.26
N ASP A 74 -2.54 9.27 2.95
CA ASP A 74 -3.60 9.71 2.07
C ASP A 74 -3.84 8.75 0.92
N PHE A 75 -5.08 8.67 0.47
CA PHE A 75 -5.45 7.89 -0.71
C PHE A 75 -5.79 8.83 -1.86
N PHE A 76 -5.51 8.38 -3.09
CA PHE A 76 -5.84 9.15 -4.29
C PHE A 76 -6.63 8.28 -5.27
N THR A 77 -7.43 8.92 -6.13
CA THR A 77 -8.16 8.23 -7.18
C THR A 77 -7.24 8.00 -8.38
N GLU A 78 -7.52 6.98 -9.18
CA GLU A 78 -6.79 6.76 -10.43
C GLU A 78 -6.79 7.99 -11.32
N LYS A 79 -7.91 8.70 -11.37
CA LYS A 79 -8.08 9.90 -12.17
C LYS A 79 -7.12 11.01 -11.74
N GLU A 80 -6.97 11.21 -10.43
CA GLU A 80 -6.04 12.20 -9.88
C GLU A 80 -4.60 11.83 -10.19
N MET A 81 -4.26 10.57 -10.01
CA MET A 81 -2.94 10.06 -10.31
C MET A 81 -2.60 10.25 -11.79
N TRP A 82 -3.56 9.96 -12.67
CA TRP A 82 -3.40 10.09 -14.10
C TRP A 82 -3.01 11.50 -14.51
N LYS A 83 -3.70 12.49 -13.95
CA LYS A 83 -3.45 13.90 -14.23
C LYS A 83 -2.05 14.31 -13.78
N GLU A 84 -1.64 13.91 -12.60
CA GLU A 84 -0.33 14.26 -12.06
C GLU A 84 0.80 13.60 -12.84
N VAL A 85 0.67 12.32 -13.14
CA VAL A 85 1.68 11.59 -13.91
C VAL A 85 1.83 12.18 -15.30
N LEU A 86 0.73 12.46 -15.99
CA LEU A 86 0.77 13.06 -17.30
C LEU A 86 1.35 14.48 -17.25
N GLY A 87 0.90 15.28 -16.28
CA GLY A 87 1.40 16.63 -16.10
C GLY A 87 2.88 16.65 -15.81
N GLU A 88 3.37 15.77 -14.98
CA GLU A 88 4.78 15.65 -14.64
C GLU A 88 5.60 15.20 -15.83
N SER A 89 5.11 14.23 -16.60
CA SER A 89 5.78 13.76 -17.82
C SER A 89 5.92 14.86 -18.86
N ILE A 90 4.88 15.65 -19.08
CA ILE A 90 4.92 16.77 -20.01
C ILE A 90 5.89 17.86 -19.52
N LYS A 91 5.79 18.21 -18.24
CA LYS A 91 6.61 19.27 -17.64
C LYS A 91 8.09 18.95 -17.69
N ASN A 92 8.47 17.70 -17.49
CA ASN A 92 9.87 17.28 -17.43
C ASN A 92 10.39 16.67 -18.74
N ASP A 93 9.59 16.76 -19.79
CA ASP A 93 9.93 16.20 -21.10
C ASP A 93 10.22 14.70 -21.06
N HIS A 94 9.51 13.98 -20.19
CA HIS A 94 9.54 12.53 -20.10
C HIS A 94 8.26 11.98 -20.73
N SER A 95 8.38 10.99 -21.51
CA SER A 95 7.23 10.37 -22.15
C SER A 95 7.12 8.90 -21.83
#